data_7d2bb33954f161c2b199a749637e00c8
#
_entry.id   7d2bb33954f161c2b199a749637e00c8
#
_cell.length_a   1.000
_cell.length_b   1.000
_cell.length_c   1.000
_cell.angle_alpha   90.00
_cell.angle_beta   90.00
_cell.angle_gamma   90.00
#
_symmetry.space_group_name_H-M   'P 1'
#
loop_
_entity.id
_entity.type
_entity.pdbx_description
1 polymer ?
#
loop_
_entity_poly.entity_id
_entity_poly.type
_entity_poly.pdbx_seq_one_letter_code
_entity_poly.pdbx_strand_id
1 'polypeptide(L)'
;MKILVADDSKLARLSLIKSIKGLEPHCEIIEAENGLIAVEQFKENSPSIVFLDLTMPVMDGYEALEKIIAMNSKAQVVVVTADIQSQAQAQVISLGAKMVIPKPISSEKMQAVLEQLVF
;
A
#
# COMPACT_ATOMS: atom_id res chain seq x y z
N MET A 1 -1.94 -10.47 -12.03
CA MET A 1 -1.88 -9.17 -11.35
C MET A 1 -1.06 -9.30 -10.08
N LYS A 2 -0.15 -8.37 -9.84
CA LYS A 2 0.71 -8.35 -8.66
C LYS A 2 0.31 -7.21 -7.74
N ILE A 3 0.22 -7.48 -6.45
CA ILE A 3 -0.11 -6.49 -5.42
C ILE A 3 0.96 -6.55 -4.35
N LEU A 4 1.56 -5.40 -4.05
CA LEU A 4 2.57 -5.27 -3.00
C LEU A 4 1.89 -4.81 -1.71
N VAL A 5 2.18 -5.50 -0.61
CA VAL A 5 1.69 -5.15 0.72
C VAL A 5 2.88 -4.85 1.61
N ALA A 6 3.01 -3.60 2.04
CA ALA A 6 4.13 -3.12 2.84
C ALA A 6 3.65 -2.67 4.21
N ASP A 7 4.07 -3.38 5.26
CA ASP A 7 3.74 -3.09 6.65
C ASP A 7 4.77 -3.83 7.51
N ASP A 8 5.27 -3.22 8.58
CA ASP A 8 6.24 -3.87 9.44
C ASP A 8 5.60 -4.94 10.35
N SER A 9 4.29 -4.92 10.51
CA SER A 9 3.56 -5.92 11.27
C SER A 9 3.15 -7.09 10.38
N LYS A 10 3.66 -8.27 10.69
CA LYS A 10 3.29 -9.49 9.97
C LYS A 10 1.79 -9.75 10.05
N LEU A 11 1.19 -9.53 11.24
CA LEU A 11 -0.25 -9.73 11.43
C LEU A 11 -1.06 -8.77 10.57
N ALA A 12 -0.63 -7.51 10.48
CA ALA A 12 -1.30 -6.52 9.64
C ALA A 12 -1.20 -6.91 8.15
N ARG A 13 -0.02 -7.37 7.70
CA ARG A 13 0.13 -7.85 6.32
C ARG A 13 -0.79 -9.03 6.04
N LEU A 14 -0.81 -10.02 6.94
CA LEU A 14 -1.66 -11.20 6.75
C LEU A 14 -3.14 -10.85 6.70
N SER A 15 -3.58 -9.90 7.53
CA SER A 15 -4.96 -9.44 7.53
C SER A 15 -5.33 -8.78 6.19
N LEU A 16 -4.47 -7.91 5.69
CA LEU A 16 -4.67 -7.29 4.38
C LEU A 16 -4.69 -8.32 3.26
N ILE A 17 -3.74 -9.24 3.27
CA ILE A 17 -3.63 -10.28 2.24
C ILE A 17 -4.89 -11.14 2.22
N LYS A 18 -5.39 -11.52 3.40
CA LYS A 18 -6.61 -12.31 3.48
C LYS A 18 -7.80 -11.58 2.86
N SER A 19 -7.95 -10.29 3.14
CA SER A 19 -9.02 -9.48 2.57
C SER A 19 -8.87 -9.35 1.04
N ILE A 20 -7.65 -9.10 0.57
CA ILE A 20 -7.38 -8.98 -0.86
C ILE A 20 -7.67 -10.30 -1.59
N LYS A 21 -7.14 -11.41 -1.07
CA LYS A 21 -7.32 -12.74 -1.68
C LYS A 21 -8.77 -13.20 -1.67
N GLY A 22 -9.54 -12.76 -0.70
CA GLY A 22 -10.98 -13.05 -0.66
C GLY A 22 -11.74 -12.44 -1.84
N LEU A 23 -11.25 -11.31 -2.35
CA LEU A 23 -11.89 -10.58 -3.46
C LEU A 23 -11.20 -10.84 -4.79
N GLU A 24 -9.87 -11.05 -4.77
CA GLU A 24 -9.04 -11.29 -5.96
C GLU A 24 -8.17 -12.53 -5.73
N PRO A 25 -8.79 -13.74 -5.79
CA PRO A 25 -8.07 -14.97 -5.41
C PRO A 25 -6.91 -15.34 -6.32
N HIS A 26 -6.85 -14.81 -7.51
CA HIS A 26 -5.80 -15.12 -8.49
C HIS A 26 -4.66 -14.10 -8.51
N CYS A 27 -4.69 -13.07 -7.67
CA CYS A 27 -3.60 -12.10 -7.63
C CYS A 27 -2.37 -12.70 -6.95
N GLU A 28 -1.20 -12.23 -7.35
CA GLU A 28 0.07 -12.57 -6.70
C GLU A 28 0.38 -11.48 -5.68
N ILE A 29 0.61 -11.88 -4.43
CA ILE A 29 0.93 -10.95 -3.34
C ILE A 29 2.43 -10.94 -3.12
N ILE A 30 3.00 -9.74 -3.03
CA ILE A 30 4.41 -9.52 -2.68
C ILE A 30 4.39 -8.75 -1.37
N GLU A 31 5.23 -9.17 -0.40
CA GLU A 31 5.27 -8.55 0.91
C GLU A 31 6.56 -7.78 1.12
N ALA A 32 6.46 -6.69 1.90
CA ALA A 32 7.61 -5.93 2.35
C ALA A 32 7.42 -5.55 3.82
N GLU A 33 8.46 -5.76 4.64
CA GLU A 33 8.40 -5.48 6.06
C GLU A 33 8.94 -4.11 6.45
N ASN A 34 9.46 -3.35 5.47
CA ASN A 34 9.89 -1.97 5.67
C ASN A 34 9.87 -1.23 4.34
N GLY A 35 10.11 0.08 4.41
CA GLY A 35 10.03 0.94 3.23
C GLY A 35 11.10 0.67 2.20
N LEU A 36 12.31 0.28 2.63
CA LEU A 36 13.40 -0.04 1.70
C LEU A 36 13.05 -1.27 0.87
N ILE A 37 12.58 -2.33 1.53
CA ILE A 37 12.16 -3.55 0.84
C ILE A 37 10.98 -3.25 -0.08
N ALA A 38 10.05 -2.38 0.35
CA ALA A 38 8.92 -1.98 -0.49
C ALA A 38 9.39 -1.35 -1.80
N VAL A 39 10.35 -0.44 -1.73
CA VAL A 39 10.92 0.22 -2.91
C VAL A 39 11.62 -0.80 -3.81
N GLU A 40 12.42 -1.69 -3.22
CA GLU A 40 13.12 -2.75 -3.96
C GLU A 40 12.14 -3.68 -4.66
N GLN A 41 11.09 -4.12 -3.96
CA GLN A 41 10.08 -5.01 -4.52
C GLN A 41 9.25 -4.31 -5.60
N PHE A 42 8.98 -3.05 -5.45
CA PHE A 42 8.28 -2.27 -6.48
C PHE A 42 9.11 -2.22 -7.76
N LYS A 43 10.39 -1.92 -7.62
CA LYS A 43 11.31 -1.84 -8.77
C LYS A 43 11.40 -3.18 -9.49
N GLU A 44 11.50 -4.28 -8.73
CA GLU A 44 11.70 -5.61 -9.28
C GLU A 44 10.45 -6.19 -9.94
N ASN A 45 9.28 -5.95 -9.34
CA ASN A 45 8.04 -6.62 -9.74
C ASN A 45 7.04 -5.75 -10.49
N SER A 46 7.16 -4.44 -10.44
CA SER A 46 6.22 -3.50 -11.05
C SER A 46 4.76 -3.83 -10.71
N PRO A 47 4.40 -3.91 -9.43
CA PRO A 47 3.04 -4.32 -9.05
C PRO A 47 2.00 -3.31 -9.53
N SER A 48 0.78 -3.80 -9.79
CA SER A 48 -0.33 -2.96 -10.23
C SER A 48 -0.85 -2.06 -9.12
N ILE A 49 -0.78 -2.54 -7.88
CA ILE A 49 -1.30 -1.84 -6.69
C ILE A 49 -0.29 -2.01 -5.56
N VAL A 50 -0.13 -0.97 -4.76
CA VAL A 50 0.70 -0.99 -3.54
C VAL A 50 -0.15 -0.58 -2.35
N PHE A 51 -0.24 -1.43 -1.34
CA PHE A 51 -0.78 -1.06 -0.03
C PHE A 51 0.40 -0.75 0.88
N LEU A 52 0.45 0.46 1.41
CA LEU A 52 1.65 0.99 2.07
C LEU A 52 1.29 1.61 3.42
N ASP A 53 1.92 1.10 4.48
CA ASP A 53 1.86 1.72 5.81
C ASP A 53 2.85 2.89 5.87
N LEU A 54 2.55 3.88 6.71
CA LEU A 54 3.42 5.05 6.87
C LEU A 54 4.50 4.84 7.92
N THR A 55 4.22 4.08 8.96
CA THR A 55 5.17 3.87 10.07
C THR A 55 5.89 2.55 9.91
N MET A 56 7.12 2.60 9.42
CA MET A 56 7.95 1.43 9.21
C MET A 56 9.40 1.74 9.56
N PRO A 57 10.17 0.73 10.01
CA PRO A 57 11.61 0.93 10.27
C PRO A 57 12.41 1.00 8.97
N VAL A 58 13.68 1.38 9.08
CA VAL A 58 14.66 1.49 8.01
C VAL A 58 14.33 2.65 7.05
N MET A 59 13.18 2.59 6.41
CA MET A 59 12.65 3.67 5.57
C MET A 59 11.14 3.71 5.81
N ASP A 60 10.60 4.88 6.16
CA ASP A 60 9.17 5.01 6.42
C ASP A 60 8.36 5.05 5.13
N GLY A 61 7.03 5.05 5.29
CA GLY A 61 6.13 5.03 4.15
C GLY A 61 6.12 6.32 3.34
N TYR A 62 6.41 7.46 3.95
CA TYR A 62 6.48 8.73 3.22
C TYR A 62 7.62 8.70 2.20
N GLU A 63 8.80 8.29 2.63
CA GLU A 63 9.96 8.19 1.77
C GLU A 63 9.77 7.11 0.70
N ALA A 64 9.21 5.95 1.10
CA ALA A 64 8.92 4.87 0.15
C ALA A 64 7.95 5.33 -0.93
N LEU A 65 6.87 6.02 -0.55
CA LEU A 65 5.89 6.57 -1.49
C LEU A 65 6.55 7.52 -2.48
N GLU A 66 7.36 8.44 -1.99
CA GLU A 66 8.06 9.39 -2.84
C GLU A 66 8.93 8.69 -3.87
N LYS A 67 9.68 7.67 -3.45
CA LYS A 67 10.54 6.90 -4.36
C LYS A 67 9.75 6.07 -5.36
N ILE A 68 8.66 5.47 -4.93
CA ILE A 68 7.79 4.69 -5.83
C ILE A 68 7.19 5.58 -6.91
N ILE A 69 6.66 6.72 -6.53
CA ILE A 69 6.07 7.66 -7.48
C ILE A 69 7.13 8.24 -8.43
N ALA A 70 8.35 8.44 -7.94
CA ALA A 70 9.47 8.88 -8.79
C ALA A 70 9.81 7.84 -9.86
N MET A 71 9.68 6.55 -9.54
CA MET A 71 9.89 5.46 -10.50
C MET A 71 8.75 5.31 -11.49
N ASN A 72 7.52 5.53 -11.05
CA ASN A 72 6.32 5.42 -11.88
C ASN A 72 5.23 6.34 -11.34
N SER A 73 5.04 7.48 -11.99
CA SER A 73 4.07 8.49 -11.57
C SER A 73 2.62 8.01 -11.64
N LYS A 74 2.37 6.88 -12.32
CA LYS A 74 1.04 6.28 -12.45
C LYS A 74 0.81 5.13 -11.49
N ALA A 75 1.76 4.86 -10.58
CA ALA A 75 1.62 3.79 -9.60
C ALA A 75 0.40 4.03 -8.72
N GLN A 76 -0.37 2.98 -8.50
CA GLN A 76 -1.56 3.05 -7.65
C GLN A 76 -1.18 2.67 -6.22
N VAL A 77 -0.88 3.67 -5.41
CA VAL A 77 -0.50 3.48 -4.01
C VAL A 77 -1.66 3.84 -3.11
N VAL A 78 -2.09 2.88 -2.31
CA VAL A 78 -3.10 3.05 -1.27
C VAL A 78 -2.37 3.05 0.06
N VAL A 79 -2.41 4.17 0.76
CA VAL A 79 -1.80 4.28 2.09
C VAL A 79 -2.79 3.76 3.12
N VAL A 80 -2.35 2.80 3.95
CA VAL A 80 -3.16 2.22 5.03
C VAL A 80 -2.46 2.52 6.33
N THR A 81 -3.05 3.39 7.16
CA THR A 81 -2.35 3.90 8.34
C THR A 81 -3.27 4.03 9.55
N ALA A 82 -2.68 3.92 10.73
CA ALA A 82 -3.36 4.26 11.99
C ALA A 82 -3.40 5.78 12.21
N ASP A 83 -2.55 6.54 11.53
CA ASP A 83 -2.50 7.99 11.63
C ASP A 83 -3.49 8.61 10.65
N ILE A 84 -4.61 9.10 11.18
CA ILE A 84 -5.70 9.67 10.39
C ILE A 84 -5.73 11.21 10.43
N GLN A 85 -4.65 11.84 10.90
CA GLN A 85 -4.58 13.29 10.95
C GLN A 85 -4.64 13.87 9.53
N SER A 86 -5.36 14.98 9.39
CA SER A 86 -5.57 15.60 8.07
C SER A 86 -4.27 16.04 7.40
N GLN A 87 -3.27 16.45 8.19
CA GLN A 87 -1.97 16.84 7.65
C GLN A 87 -1.24 15.64 7.01
N ALA A 88 -1.28 14.49 7.67
CA ALA A 88 -0.67 13.27 7.13
C ALA A 88 -1.38 12.84 5.84
N GLN A 89 -2.70 12.88 5.82
CA GLN A 89 -3.49 12.56 4.64
C GLN A 89 -3.16 13.49 3.48
N ALA A 90 -3.15 14.80 3.72
CA ALA A 90 -2.83 15.80 2.70
C ALA A 90 -1.42 15.59 2.15
N GLN A 91 -0.45 15.28 3.03
CA GLN A 91 0.93 15.07 2.62
C GLN A 91 1.07 13.87 1.67
N VAL A 92 0.48 12.73 2.02
CA VAL A 92 0.62 11.53 1.17
C VAL A 92 -0.12 11.69 -0.15
N ILE A 93 -1.26 12.36 -0.17
CA ILE A 93 -1.96 12.65 -1.42
C ILE A 93 -1.10 13.57 -2.29
N SER A 94 -0.46 14.58 -1.72
CA SER A 94 0.43 15.47 -2.47
C SER A 94 1.66 14.75 -3.00
N LEU A 95 2.10 13.68 -2.32
CA LEU A 95 3.21 12.85 -2.77
C LEU A 95 2.81 11.83 -3.84
N GLY A 96 1.52 11.71 -4.14
CA GLY A 96 1.04 10.87 -5.23
C GLY A 96 0.23 9.64 -4.81
N ALA A 97 -0.09 9.48 -3.52
CA ALA A 97 -0.97 8.39 -3.10
C ALA A 97 -2.35 8.56 -3.71
N LYS A 98 -2.95 7.47 -4.13
CA LYS A 98 -4.28 7.46 -4.73
C LYS A 98 -5.36 7.68 -3.67
N MET A 99 -5.18 7.09 -2.51
CA MET A 99 -6.12 7.22 -1.39
C MET A 99 -5.43 6.87 -0.07
N VAL A 100 -6.06 7.27 1.04
CA VAL A 100 -5.60 7.00 2.40
C VAL A 100 -6.74 6.33 3.15
N ILE A 101 -6.48 5.16 3.71
CA ILE A 101 -7.48 4.36 4.41
C ILE A 101 -7.02 4.16 5.85
N PRO A 102 -7.86 4.44 6.85
CA PRO A 102 -7.52 4.17 8.24
C PRO A 102 -7.52 2.67 8.55
N LYS A 103 -6.60 2.24 9.40
CA LYS A 103 -6.57 0.87 9.93
C LYS A 103 -7.62 0.72 11.03
N PRO A 104 -8.19 -0.49 11.19
CA PRO A 104 -8.08 -1.66 10.33
C PRO A 104 -9.02 -1.56 9.12
N ILE A 105 -8.64 -2.20 8.02
CA ILE A 105 -9.51 -2.26 6.83
C ILE A 105 -10.46 -3.46 6.96
N SER A 106 -11.78 -3.21 6.87
CA SER A 106 -12.78 -4.26 6.78
C SER A 106 -12.81 -4.84 5.36
N SER A 107 -13.41 -6.02 5.21
CA SER A 107 -13.60 -6.63 3.88
C SER A 107 -14.45 -5.74 2.97
N GLU A 108 -15.47 -5.11 3.53
CA GLU A 108 -16.34 -4.19 2.79
C GLU A 108 -15.56 -2.97 2.29
N LYS A 109 -14.69 -2.42 3.14
CA LYS A 109 -13.85 -1.29 2.76
C LYS A 109 -12.83 -1.70 1.70
N MET A 110 -12.25 -2.88 1.83
CA MET A 110 -11.31 -3.41 0.84
C MET A 110 -12.01 -3.55 -0.52
N GLN A 111 -13.23 -4.03 -0.55
CA GLN A 111 -13.99 -4.14 -1.79
C GLN A 111 -14.17 -2.77 -2.44
N ALA A 112 -14.57 -1.77 -1.66
CA ALA A 112 -14.74 -0.40 -2.15
C ALA A 112 -13.42 0.17 -2.70
N VAL A 113 -12.30 -0.10 -2.02
CA VAL A 113 -10.98 0.36 -2.45
C VAL A 113 -10.61 -0.27 -3.79
N LEU A 114 -10.75 -1.59 -3.91
CA LEU A 114 -10.37 -2.29 -5.15
C LEU A 114 -11.24 -1.87 -6.33
N GLU A 115 -12.51 -1.55 -6.10
CA GLU A 115 -13.41 -1.07 -7.15
C GLU A 115 -12.98 0.28 -7.72
N GLN A 116 -12.26 1.09 -6.97
CA GLN A 116 -11.79 2.41 -7.39
C GLN A 116 -10.44 2.37 -8.11
N LEU A 117 -9.80 1.23 -8.14
CA LEU A 117 -8.48 1.08 -8.74
C LEU A 117 -8.58 0.49 -10.14
N VAL A 118 -7.58 0.78 -10.96
CA VAL A 118 -7.50 0.26 -12.34
C VAL A 118 -6.57 -0.93 -12.37
N PHE A 119 -7.04 -2.02 -12.93
CA PHE A 119 -6.25 -3.22 -13.08
C PHE A 119 -5.76 -3.42 -14.51
#